data_58545b1ece76fb601b566fc061c1475a
#
_entry.id   58545b1ece76fb601b566fc061c1475a
#
_cell.length_a   1.000
_cell.length_b   1.000
_cell.length_c   1.000
_cell.angle_alpha   90.00
_cell.angle_beta   90.00
_cell.angle_gamma   90.00
#
_symmetry.space_group_name_H-M   'P 1'
#
loop_
_entity.id
_entity.type
_entity.pdbx_description
1 polymer ?
#
loop_
_entity_poly.entity_id
_entity_poly.type
_entity_poly.pdbx_seq_one_letter_code
_entity_poly.pdbx_strand_id
1 'polypeptide(L)'
;MKTVIMAGGKGTRISTIAHEIPKPMIPVEGKPVLEHELESLREQGFVDVLITVSHLGDKIMAYFGDGSGISPATGKPFGVHIEYYVEKEPLGNAGALFKIRDKLDEDFLLLNADALFDVDFRRFVAFHETHGGLVTLFTHPNSHPYDSGLIVADERGAVMQWLAKEEAHPRYYHNRVNAGLHILKPEVLDRTGIDPLTVGTLGRNGKPVKVDLDRQIGRASCRERV
;
A
#
# COMPACT_ATOMS: atom_id res chain seq x y z
N MET A 1 -1.37 7.88 -14.35
CA MET A 1 -0.75 7.40 -13.08
C MET A 1 -1.38 6.08 -12.72
N LYS A 2 -0.60 5.04 -12.57
CA LYS A 2 -1.01 3.69 -12.15
C LYS A 2 -1.31 3.68 -10.65
N THR A 3 -2.24 2.84 -10.23
CA THR A 3 -2.51 2.58 -8.81
C THR A 3 -2.09 1.14 -8.48
N VAL A 4 -1.29 0.96 -7.43
CA VAL A 4 -0.95 -0.36 -6.88
C VAL A 4 -1.70 -0.56 -5.58
N ILE A 5 -2.46 -1.66 -5.46
CA ILE A 5 -3.20 -2.02 -4.26
C ILE A 5 -2.58 -3.28 -3.67
N MET A 6 -2.10 -3.18 -2.43
CA MET A 6 -1.46 -4.31 -1.74
C MET A 6 -2.48 -5.15 -0.98
N ALA A 7 -2.87 -6.28 -1.56
CA ALA A 7 -3.82 -7.24 -1.00
C ALA A 7 -3.18 -8.58 -0.57
N GLY A 8 -1.85 -8.64 -0.52
CA GLY A 8 -1.09 -9.86 -0.19
C GLY A 8 -1.02 -10.26 1.30
N GLY A 9 -1.65 -9.52 2.21
CA GLY A 9 -1.59 -9.75 3.64
C GLY A 9 -2.35 -11.01 4.11
N LYS A 10 -1.74 -11.86 4.95
CA LYS A 10 -2.37 -13.09 5.50
C LYS A 10 -3.53 -12.84 6.48
N GLY A 11 -3.80 -11.60 6.89
CA GLY A 11 -4.94 -11.26 7.74
C GLY A 11 -4.98 -11.90 9.14
N THR A 12 -3.86 -12.34 9.69
CA THR A 12 -3.77 -13.15 10.91
C THR A 12 -4.43 -12.58 12.16
N ARG A 13 -4.67 -11.27 12.22
CA ARG A 13 -5.30 -10.61 13.38
C ARG A 13 -6.82 -10.71 13.41
N ILE A 14 -7.48 -10.96 12.27
CA ILE A 14 -8.95 -11.04 12.13
C ILE A 14 -9.39 -12.50 11.89
N SER A 15 -8.52 -13.46 12.11
CA SER A 15 -8.74 -14.88 11.84
C SER A 15 -9.94 -15.50 12.59
N THR A 16 -10.42 -14.86 13.65
CA THR A 16 -11.59 -15.33 14.42
C THR A 16 -12.94 -15.09 13.73
N ILE A 17 -13.00 -14.17 12.74
CA ILE A 17 -14.28 -13.78 12.11
C ILE A 17 -14.33 -14.24 10.64
N ALA A 18 -13.19 -14.42 9.97
CA ALA A 18 -13.16 -14.68 8.53
C ALA A 18 -11.95 -15.55 8.12
N HIS A 19 -11.96 -16.85 8.48
CA HIS A 19 -10.92 -17.78 8.04
C HIS A 19 -10.91 -18.02 6.52
N GLU A 20 -12.02 -17.78 5.85
CA GLU A 20 -12.20 -18.09 4.42
C GLU A 20 -12.36 -16.86 3.52
N ILE A 21 -12.37 -15.67 4.07
CA ILE A 21 -12.56 -14.43 3.31
C ILE A 21 -11.29 -13.57 3.44
N PRO A 22 -10.62 -13.19 2.34
CA PRO A 22 -9.50 -12.28 2.42
C PRO A 22 -9.98 -10.92 2.94
N LYS A 23 -9.17 -10.23 3.75
CA LYS A 23 -9.55 -8.95 4.37
C LYS A 23 -10.14 -7.92 3.40
N PRO A 24 -9.58 -7.72 2.19
CA PRO A 24 -10.15 -6.79 1.22
C PRO A 24 -11.57 -7.16 0.77
N MET A 25 -11.98 -8.41 0.98
CA MET A 25 -13.32 -8.91 0.63
C MET A 25 -14.30 -8.88 1.79
N ILE A 26 -13.90 -8.40 2.98
CA ILE A 26 -14.83 -8.21 4.10
C ILE A 26 -15.89 -7.18 3.68
N PRO A 27 -17.19 -7.52 3.80
CA PRO A 27 -18.24 -6.61 3.36
C PRO A 27 -18.42 -5.46 4.35
N VAL A 28 -18.49 -4.25 3.80
CA VAL A 28 -18.90 -3.03 4.49
C VAL A 28 -20.06 -2.47 3.69
N GLU A 29 -21.18 -2.19 4.33
CA GLU A 29 -22.41 -1.71 3.65
C GLU A 29 -22.81 -2.56 2.42
N GLY A 30 -22.65 -3.87 2.52
CA GLY A 30 -23.11 -4.84 1.53
C GLY A 30 -22.15 -5.14 0.37
N LYS A 31 -20.99 -4.50 0.28
CA LYS A 31 -19.97 -4.76 -0.74
C LYS A 31 -18.56 -4.82 -0.14
N PRO A 32 -17.60 -5.50 -0.79
CA PRO A 32 -16.23 -5.60 -0.31
C PRO A 32 -15.54 -4.26 -0.06
N VAL A 33 -14.67 -4.18 0.97
CA VAL A 33 -13.82 -2.98 1.21
C VAL A 33 -13.07 -2.58 -0.06
N LEU A 34 -12.48 -3.53 -0.76
CA LEU A 34 -11.74 -3.27 -2.01
C LEU A 34 -12.64 -2.68 -3.11
N GLU A 35 -13.92 -3.02 -3.14
CA GLU A 35 -14.86 -2.43 -4.11
C GLU A 35 -15.10 -0.95 -3.83
N HIS A 36 -15.20 -0.55 -2.55
CA HIS A 36 -15.29 0.85 -2.18
C HIS A 36 -14.06 1.65 -2.62
N GLU A 37 -12.87 1.06 -2.48
CA GLU A 37 -11.62 1.69 -2.94
C GLU A 37 -11.60 1.85 -4.47
N LEU A 38 -11.95 0.80 -5.21
CA LEU A 38 -12.01 0.83 -6.67
C LEU A 38 -13.04 1.85 -7.19
N GLU A 39 -14.19 1.97 -6.54
CA GLU A 39 -15.18 3.00 -6.87
C GLU A 39 -14.64 4.41 -6.65
N SER A 40 -14.02 4.68 -5.50
CA SER A 40 -13.42 5.98 -5.18
C SER A 40 -12.31 6.35 -6.17
N LEU A 41 -11.45 5.40 -6.53
CA LEU A 41 -10.40 5.57 -7.54
C LEU A 41 -11.00 5.89 -8.92
N ARG A 42 -11.98 5.08 -9.38
CA ARG A 42 -12.65 5.27 -10.65
C ARG A 42 -13.32 6.65 -10.77
N GLU A 43 -14.05 7.07 -9.74
CA GLU A 43 -14.76 8.36 -9.72
C GLU A 43 -13.78 9.54 -9.83
N GLN A 44 -12.56 9.36 -9.40
CA GLN A 44 -11.50 10.36 -9.48
C GLN A 44 -10.59 10.18 -10.70
N GLY A 45 -10.85 9.17 -11.56
CA GLY A 45 -10.15 8.97 -12.84
C GLY A 45 -8.89 8.07 -12.73
N PHE A 46 -8.68 7.37 -11.60
CA PHE A 46 -7.61 6.41 -11.42
C PHE A 46 -8.11 5.00 -11.79
N VAL A 47 -8.09 4.69 -13.08
CA VAL A 47 -8.72 3.46 -13.62
C VAL A 47 -7.73 2.36 -13.98
N ASP A 48 -6.43 2.61 -13.98
CA ASP A 48 -5.38 1.62 -14.22
C ASP A 48 -4.83 1.09 -12.89
N VAL A 49 -5.22 -0.12 -12.52
CA VAL A 49 -4.99 -0.70 -11.20
C VAL A 49 -4.21 -2.00 -11.30
N LEU A 50 -3.16 -2.14 -10.50
CA LEU A 50 -2.44 -3.39 -10.29
C LEU A 50 -2.66 -3.85 -8.85
N ILE A 51 -3.24 -5.04 -8.67
CA ILE A 51 -3.50 -5.60 -7.34
C ILE A 51 -2.51 -6.72 -7.06
N THR A 52 -1.75 -6.60 -5.97
CA THR A 52 -0.92 -7.72 -5.51
C THR A 52 -1.74 -8.61 -4.60
N VAL A 53 -1.76 -9.91 -4.87
CA VAL A 53 -2.55 -10.90 -4.12
C VAL A 53 -1.66 -12.06 -3.68
N SER A 54 -2.04 -12.72 -2.59
CA SER A 54 -1.37 -13.95 -2.11
C SER A 54 -2.40 -14.98 -1.65
N HIS A 55 -2.42 -15.31 -0.37
CA HIS A 55 -3.38 -16.25 0.21
C HIS A 55 -4.83 -15.80 -0.04
N LEU A 56 -5.68 -16.70 -0.58
CA LEU A 56 -7.06 -16.41 -1.00
C LEU A 56 -7.20 -15.35 -2.11
N GLY A 57 -6.12 -15.06 -2.85
CA GLY A 57 -6.15 -14.13 -3.97
C GLY A 57 -7.07 -14.57 -5.11
N ASP A 58 -7.30 -15.87 -5.27
CA ASP A 58 -8.26 -16.48 -6.20
C ASP A 58 -9.67 -15.93 -6.00
N LYS A 59 -10.08 -15.69 -4.76
CA LYS A 59 -11.40 -15.11 -4.44
C LYS A 59 -11.51 -13.64 -4.87
N ILE A 60 -10.43 -12.87 -4.74
CA ILE A 60 -10.38 -11.49 -5.22
C ILE A 60 -10.44 -11.47 -6.74
N MET A 61 -9.61 -12.27 -7.40
CA MET A 61 -9.58 -12.38 -8.86
C MET A 61 -10.91 -12.88 -9.45
N ALA A 62 -11.56 -13.84 -8.79
CA ALA A 62 -12.86 -14.36 -9.23
C ALA A 62 -13.98 -13.31 -9.11
N TYR A 63 -13.92 -12.43 -8.10
CA TYR A 63 -14.94 -11.40 -7.87
C TYR A 63 -14.81 -10.22 -8.84
N PHE A 64 -13.59 -9.68 -9.00
CA PHE A 64 -13.37 -8.45 -9.76
C PHE A 64 -12.99 -8.70 -11.24
N GLY A 65 -12.51 -9.91 -11.59
CA GLY A 65 -12.01 -10.21 -12.94
C GLY A 65 -10.91 -9.22 -13.36
N ASP A 66 -10.98 -8.74 -14.57
CA ASP A 66 -10.12 -7.69 -15.11
C ASP A 66 -10.65 -6.26 -14.87
N GLY A 67 -11.72 -6.13 -14.08
CA GLY A 67 -12.36 -4.86 -13.76
C GLY A 67 -13.34 -4.33 -14.83
N SER A 68 -13.51 -5.02 -15.94
CA SER A 68 -14.49 -4.65 -16.99
C SER A 68 -15.91 -5.14 -16.66
N GLY A 69 -16.06 -6.05 -15.71
CA GLY A 69 -17.33 -6.67 -15.34
C GLY A 69 -18.27 -5.79 -14.52
N ILE A 70 -19.33 -6.45 -14.03
CA ILE A 70 -20.36 -5.85 -13.19
C ILE A 70 -20.25 -6.42 -11.78
N SER A 71 -20.32 -5.56 -10.78
CA SER A 71 -20.30 -5.97 -9.38
C SER A 71 -21.50 -6.86 -9.04
N PRO A 72 -21.28 -8.04 -8.48
CA PRO A 72 -22.35 -8.89 -7.97
C PRO A 72 -23.12 -8.26 -6.80
N ALA A 73 -22.49 -7.35 -6.05
CA ALA A 73 -23.09 -6.70 -4.89
C ALA A 73 -23.98 -5.53 -5.27
N THR A 74 -23.57 -4.72 -6.27
CA THR A 74 -24.23 -3.44 -6.56
C THR A 74 -24.94 -3.43 -7.91
N GLY A 75 -24.65 -4.39 -8.80
CA GLY A 75 -25.14 -4.38 -10.18
C GLY A 75 -24.56 -3.28 -11.07
N LYS A 76 -23.53 -2.56 -10.59
CA LYS A 76 -22.86 -1.49 -11.34
C LYS A 76 -21.55 -1.99 -11.95
N PRO A 77 -21.10 -1.40 -13.07
CA PRO A 77 -19.77 -1.71 -13.63
C PRO A 77 -18.65 -1.36 -12.65
N PHE A 78 -17.63 -2.19 -12.53
CA PHE A 78 -16.40 -1.81 -11.80
C PHE A 78 -15.73 -0.62 -12.50
N GLY A 79 -15.63 -0.67 -13.83
CA GLY A 79 -15.19 0.45 -14.65
C GLY A 79 -13.73 0.84 -14.45
N VAL A 80 -12.90 -0.12 -14.14
CA VAL A 80 -11.44 -0.02 -14.00
C VAL A 80 -10.78 -1.10 -14.85
N HIS A 81 -9.48 -0.97 -15.10
CA HIS A 81 -8.64 -2.01 -15.68
C HIS A 81 -7.78 -2.62 -14.58
N ILE A 82 -7.89 -3.91 -14.31
CA ILE A 82 -7.18 -4.58 -13.22
C ILE A 82 -6.19 -5.59 -13.79
N GLU A 83 -4.91 -5.38 -13.45
CA GLU A 83 -3.88 -6.41 -13.53
C GLU A 83 -3.63 -7.03 -12.16
N TYR A 84 -3.18 -8.28 -12.14
CA TYR A 84 -2.83 -8.96 -10.89
C TYR A 84 -1.37 -9.40 -10.88
N TYR A 85 -0.76 -9.25 -9.69
CA TYR A 85 0.49 -9.92 -9.36
C TYR A 85 0.23 -10.93 -8.24
N VAL A 86 0.43 -12.22 -8.52
CA VAL A 86 0.22 -13.29 -7.53
C VAL A 86 1.54 -13.61 -6.83
N GLU A 87 1.62 -13.29 -5.54
CA GLU A 87 2.77 -13.64 -4.70
C GLU A 87 2.77 -15.14 -4.43
N LYS A 88 3.80 -15.84 -4.90
CA LYS A 88 4.00 -17.27 -4.65
C LYS A 88 4.55 -17.55 -3.26
N GLU A 89 5.21 -16.56 -2.69
CA GLU A 89 5.91 -16.63 -1.40
C GLU A 89 5.67 -15.34 -0.61
N PRO A 90 5.76 -15.38 0.74
CA PRO A 90 5.57 -14.18 1.55
C PRO A 90 6.69 -13.16 1.30
N LEU A 91 6.39 -12.07 0.60
CA LEU A 91 7.36 -11.04 0.23
C LEU A 91 7.49 -9.89 1.25
N GLY A 92 6.64 -9.85 2.28
CA GLY A 92 6.48 -8.70 3.18
C GLY A 92 5.42 -7.73 2.67
N ASN A 93 5.29 -6.58 3.32
CA ASN A 93 4.27 -5.59 2.94
C ASN A 93 4.69 -4.69 1.75
N ALA A 94 5.93 -4.80 1.26
CA ALA A 94 6.40 -4.04 0.11
C ALA A 94 7.21 -4.87 -0.92
N GLY A 95 7.45 -6.15 -0.66
CA GLY A 95 8.32 -6.95 -1.53
C GLY A 95 7.74 -7.18 -2.93
N ALA A 96 6.43 -7.19 -3.08
CA ALA A 96 5.78 -7.29 -4.39
C ALA A 96 6.16 -6.12 -5.32
N LEU A 97 6.42 -4.92 -4.78
CA LEU A 97 6.83 -3.74 -5.57
C LEU A 97 8.12 -4.01 -6.35
N PHE A 98 9.06 -4.76 -5.77
CA PHE A 98 10.31 -5.14 -6.45
C PHE A 98 10.09 -6.15 -7.58
N LYS A 99 9.04 -6.97 -7.48
CA LYS A 99 8.68 -7.97 -8.50
C LYS A 99 7.90 -7.38 -9.67
N ILE A 100 7.25 -6.26 -9.45
CA ILE A 100 6.50 -5.53 -10.48
C ILE A 100 7.20 -4.23 -10.91
N ARG A 101 8.49 -4.06 -10.55
CA ARG A 101 9.25 -2.84 -10.81
C ARG A 101 9.25 -2.45 -12.29
N ASP A 102 9.28 -3.43 -13.18
CA ASP A 102 9.23 -3.29 -14.63
C ASP A 102 7.88 -2.79 -15.18
N LYS A 103 6.83 -2.79 -14.34
CA LYS A 103 5.50 -2.25 -14.66
C LYS A 103 5.26 -0.85 -14.09
N LEU A 104 6.26 -0.29 -13.41
CA LEU A 104 6.20 1.00 -12.73
C LEU A 104 7.14 1.99 -13.42
N ASP A 105 6.65 2.62 -14.50
CA ASP A 105 7.45 3.52 -15.34
C ASP A 105 7.34 4.99 -14.89
N GLU A 106 6.31 5.33 -14.13
CA GLU A 106 6.02 6.67 -13.63
C GLU A 106 5.63 6.64 -12.15
N ASP A 107 5.49 7.81 -11.54
CA ASP A 107 4.98 7.94 -10.19
C ASP A 107 3.64 7.21 -10.05
N PHE A 108 3.44 6.49 -8.97
CA PHE A 108 2.27 5.64 -8.77
C PHE A 108 1.66 5.80 -7.38
N LEU A 109 0.34 5.66 -7.32
CA LEU A 109 -0.39 5.52 -6.05
C LEU A 109 -0.15 4.12 -5.47
N LEU A 110 0.04 4.05 -4.16
CA LEU A 110 0.16 2.80 -3.42
C LEU A 110 -0.82 2.81 -2.26
N LEU A 111 -1.74 1.83 -2.23
CA LEU A 111 -2.77 1.69 -1.22
C LEU A 111 -2.69 0.32 -0.53
N ASN A 112 -3.04 0.29 0.75
CA ASN A 112 -3.33 -0.95 1.46
C ASN A 112 -4.78 -1.34 1.23
N ALA A 113 -5.03 -2.55 0.75
CA ALA A 113 -6.36 -3.05 0.38
C ALA A 113 -7.33 -3.29 1.54
N ASP A 114 -6.98 -2.96 2.78
CA ASP A 114 -7.79 -3.18 3.97
C ASP A 114 -8.15 -1.87 4.70
N ALA A 115 -8.04 -0.74 4.02
CA ALA A 115 -8.41 0.59 4.50
C ALA A 115 -9.50 1.21 3.61
N LEU A 116 -10.29 2.10 4.16
CA LEU A 116 -11.23 2.94 3.44
C LEU A 116 -10.73 4.38 3.46
N PHE A 117 -10.63 4.98 2.29
CA PHE A 117 -10.12 6.34 2.14
C PHE A 117 -11.23 7.28 1.63
N ASP A 118 -11.53 8.30 2.42
CA ASP A 118 -12.30 9.48 1.97
C ASP A 118 -11.30 10.61 1.70
N VAL A 119 -10.63 10.52 0.54
CA VAL A 119 -9.50 11.38 0.16
C VAL A 119 -9.68 11.86 -1.28
N ASP A 120 -9.40 13.13 -1.51
CA ASP A 120 -9.22 13.68 -2.85
C ASP A 120 -7.83 13.27 -3.40
N PHE A 121 -7.78 12.18 -4.17
CA PHE A 121 -6.54 11.66 -4.77
C PHE A 121 -5.91 12.65 -5.75
N ARG A 122 -6.70 13.46 -6.46
CA ARG A 122 -6.17 14.46 -7.40
C ARG A 122 -5.42 15.55 -6.64
N ARG A 123 -5.97 16.00 -5.50
CA ARG A 123 -5.29 16.95 -4.63
C ARG A 123 -4.03 16.35 -4.01
N PHE A 124 -4.05 15.07 -3.68
CA PHE A 124 -2.88 14.38 -3.15
C PHE A 124 -1.77 14.27 -4.21
N VAL A 125 -2.11 13.97 -5.47
CA VAL A 125 -1.17 13.98 -6.61
C VAL A 125 -0.62 15.39 -6.84
N ALA A 126 -1.46 16.42 -6.89
CA ALA A 126 -1.00 17.79 -7.07
C ALA A 126 -0.06 18.25 -5.94
N PHE A 127 -0.29 17.78 -4.71
CA PHE A 127 0.64 18.02 -3.60
C PHE A 127 1.99 17.37 -3.85
N HIS A 128 2.02 16.11 -4.29
CA HIS A 128 3.25 15.39 -4.60
C HIS A 128 4.04 16.10 -5.71
N GLU A 129 3.39 16.47 -6.80
CA GLU A 129 4.01 17.18 -7.94
C GLU A 129 4.60 18.53 -7.53
N THR A 130 3.91 19.25 -6.64
CA THR A 130 4.35 20.59 -6.19
C THR A 130 5.53 20.53 -5.23
N HIS A 131 5.54 19.56 -4.31
CA HIS A 131 6.54 19.51 -3.24
C HIS A 131 7.74 18.63 -3.59
N GLY A 132 7.61 17.78 -4.58
CA GLY A 132 8.64 16.84 -4.98
C GLY A 132 8.93 15.79 -3.90
N GLY A 133 9.98 15.00 -4.13
CA GLY A 133 10.39 13.92 -3.23
C GLY A 133 10.18 12.56 -3.87
N LEU A 134 10.79 11.54 -3.25
CA LEU A 134 10.67 10.15 -3.71
C LEU A 134 9.39 9.48 -3.25
N VAL A 135 8.87 9.92 -2.11
CA VAL A 135 7.68 9.37 -1.48
C VAL A 135 6.88 10.50 -0.86
N THR A 136 5.59 10.52 -1.10
CA THR A 136 4.61 11.35 -0.37
C THR A 136 3.70 10.44 0.43
N LEU A 137 3.56 10.72 1.73
CA LEU A 137 2.78 9.94 2.67
C LEU A 137 1.48 10.65 2.99
N PHE A 138 0.39 9.89 3.05
CA PHE A 138 -0.84 10.35 3.69
C PHE A 138 -0.81 9.95 5.16
N THR A 139 -1.01 10.92 6.05
CA THR A 139 -0.94 10.70 7.50
C THR A 139 -2.21 11.15 8.17
N HIS A 140 -2.57 10.50 9.28
CA HIS A 140 -3.69 10.89 10.11
C HIS A 140 -3.33 10.81 11.61
N PRO A 141 -4.05 11.53 12.50
CA PRO A 141 -3.93 11.31 13.92
C PRO A 141 -4.54 9.95 14.30
N ASN A 142 -3.90 9.24 15.24
CA ASN A 142 -4.37 7.94 15.74
C ASN A 142 -4.64 8.03 17.26
N SER A 143 -5.74 7.43 17.71
CA SER A 143 -6.06 7.33 19.15
C SER A 143 -5.09 6.40 19.91
N HIS A 144 -4.35 5.53 19.20
CA HIS A 144 -3.39 4.57 19.75
C HIS A 144 -2.02 4.72 19.06
N PRO A 145 -1.33 5.88 19.19
CA PRO A 145 -0.11 6.17 18.44
C PRO A 145 1.06 5.24 18.80
N TYR A 146 1.03 4.58 19.97
CA TYR A 146 2.11 3.64 20.38
C TYR A 146 2.07 2.30 19.65
N ASP A 147 0.96 1.98 18.98
CA ASP A 147 0.78 0.74 18.21
C ASP A 147 1.05 0.92 16.71
N SER A 148 1.48 2.11 16.32
CA SER A 148 1.65 2.50 14.91
C SER A 148 3.03 3.09 14.66
N GLY A 149 3.49 3.02 13.42
CA GLY A 149 4.67 3.75 12.98
C GLY A 149 4.41 5.26 13.03
N LEU A 150 5.31 6.01 13.67
CA LEU A 150 5.20 7.46 13.84
C LEU A 150 5.96 8.19 12.74
N ILE A 151 5.31 9.17 12.14
CA ILE A 151 5.92 10.08 11.16
C ILE A 151 6.29 11.40 11.86
N VAL A 152 7.59 11.68 11.90
CA VAL A 152 8.12 12.97 12.37
C VAL A 152 8.42 13.83 11.16
N ALA A 153 7.73 14.94 11.02
CA ALA A 153 7.91 15.88 9.93
C ALA A 153 8.33 17.25 10.46
N ASP A 154 9.04 18.03 9.64
CA ASP A 154 9.32 19.43 9.89
C ASP A 154 8.08 20.32 9.64
N GLU A 155 8.23 21.63 9.87
CA GLU A 155 7.16 22.65 9.67
C GLU A 155 6.67 22.73 8.21
N ARG A 156 7.47 22.27 7.25
CA ARG A 156 7.16 22.25 5.82
C ARG A 156 6.52 20.92 5.39
N GLY A 157 6.32 19.98 6.34
CA GLY A 157 5.76 18.67 6.09
C GLY A 157 6.77 17.66 5.55
N ALA A 158 8.05 17.98 5.56
CA ALA A 158 9.07 17.05 5.12
C ALA A 158 9.37 16.01 6.19
N VAL A 159 9.31 14.73 5.82
CA VAL A 159 9.54 13.62 6.74
C VAL A 159 11.00 13.58 7.17
N MET A 160 11.24 13.83 8.45
CA MET A 160 12.55 13.79 9.08
C MET A 160 12.89 12.41 9.62
N GLN A 161 11.87 11.72 10.15
CA GLN A 161 12.02 10.36 10.68
C GLN A 161 10.73 9.57 10.46
N TRP A 162 10.91 8.30 10.18
CA TRP A 162 9.85 7.31 10.16
C TRP A 162 10.21 6.24 11.20
N LEU A 163 9.57 6.33 12.35
CA LEU A 163 9.81 5.46 13.49
C LEU A 163 8.87 4.25 13.42
N ALA A 164 9.41 3.06 13.41
CA ALA A 164 8.60 1.86 13.53
C ALA A 164 7.99 1.79 14.94
N LYS A 165 6.87 1.08 15.09
CA LYS A 165 6.17 0.96 16.39
C LYS A 165 7.02 0.35 17.51
N GLU A 166 8.05 -0.44 17.15
CA GLU A 166 8.99 -1.07 18.09
C GLU A 166 10.15 -0.13 18.50
N GLU A 167 10.29 1.02 17.84
CA GLU A 167 11.33 2.00 18.13
C GLU A 167 10.87 2.93 19.27
N ALA A 168 11.83 3.48 20.01
CA ALA A 168 11.53 4.46 21.06
C ALA A 168 10.94 5.73 20.45
N HIS A 169 9.73 6.08 20.88
CA HIS A 169 9.10 7.32 20.45
C HIS A 169 9.58 8.51 21.29
N PRO A 170 9.71 9.71 20.72
CA PRO A 170 9.99 10.92 21.46
C PRO A 170 8.94 11.18 22.56
N ARG A 171 9.34 11.84 23.65
CA ARG A 171 8.40 12.18 24.75
C ARG A 171 7.26 13.12 24.29
N TYR A 172 7.57 14.00 23.33
CA TYR A 172 6.62 14.93 22.71
C TYR A 172 6.73 14.81 21.20
N TYR A 173 5.61 14.61 20.53
CA TYR A 173 5.53 14.49 19.06
C TYR A 173 4.12 14.85 18.58
N HIS A 174 4.04 15.27 17.32
CA HIS A 174 2.77 15.36 16.64
C HIS A 174 2.26 13.93 16.37
N ASN A 175 1.03 13.65 16.77
CA ASN A 175 0.40 12.35 16.53
C ASN A 175 0.06 12.22 15.04
N ARG A 176 1.04 11.76 14.25
CA ARG A 176 0.90 11.49 12.83
C ARG A 176 1.38 10.08 12.53
N VAL A 177 0.47 9.24 12.07
CA VAL A 177 0.75 7.86 11.69
C VAL A 177 0.51 7.67 10.21
N ASN A 178 1.20 6.68 9.62
CA ASN A 178 1.00 6.30 8.23
C ASN A 178 -0.40 5.73 8.02
N ALA A 179 -1.16 6.31 7.09
CA ALA A 179 -2.52 5.87 6.77
C ALA A 179 -2.57 4.67 5.79
N GLY A 180 -1.43 4.27 5.21
CA GLY A 180 -1.40 3.22 4.19
C GLY A 180 -1.75 3.71 2.78
N LEU A 181 -1.68 5.00 2.55
CA LEU A 181 -1.82 5.65 1.24
C LEU A 181 -0.57 6.46 0.94
N HIS A 182 0.01 6.24 -0.23
CA HIS A 182 1.29 6.85 -0.62
C HIS A 182 1.31 7.19 -2.11
N ILE A 183 2.19 8.12 -2.50
CA ILE A 183 2.69 8.24 -3.88
C ILE A 183 4.19 7.97 -3.84
N LEU A 184 4.64 7.09 -4.73
CA LEU A 184 6.04 6.71 -4.83
C LEU A 184 6.56 7.00 -6.24
N LYS A 185 7.81 7.50 -6.32
CA LYS A 185 8.61 7.42 -7.53
C LYS A 185 9.24 6.04 -7.62
N PRO A 186 9.19 5.36 -8.76
CA PRO A 186 9.77 4.02 -8.92
C PRO A 186 11.24 3.93 -8.50
N GLU A 187 12.00 5.01 -8.71
CA GLU A 187 13.42 5.09 -8.35
C GLU A 187 13.70 4.91 -6.85
N VAL A 188 12.70 5.11 -5.96
CA VAL A 188 12.91 4.85 -4.53
C VAL A 188 13.22 3.39 -4.26
N LEU A 189 12.67 2.48 -5.06
CA LEU A 189 12.95 1.04 -4.96
C LEU A 189 14.41 0.75 -5.26
N ASP A 190 14.96 1.40 -6.29
CA ASP A 190 16.35 1.24 -6.72
C ASP A 190 17.32 1.78 -5.63
N ARG A 191 16.94 2.83 -4.92
CA ARG A 191 17.74 3.45 -3.84
C ARG A 191 17.76 2.67 -2.53
N THR A 192 16.90 1.68 -2.35
CA THR A 192 16.94 0.81 -1.15
C THR A 192 18.21 -0.03 -1.07
N GLY A 193 18.86 -0.29 -2.19
CA GLY A 193 19.99 -1.21 -2.33
C GLY A 193 19.58 -2.69 -2.20
N ILE A 194 18.29 -3.00 -2.25
CA ILE A 194 17.75 -4.37 -2.23
C ILE A 194 17.81 -4.91 -3.66
N ASP A 195 18.48 -6.05 -3.82
CA ASP A 195 18.45 -6.80 -5.08
C ASP A 195 17.07 -7.46 -5.25
N PRO A 196 16.27 -7.06 -6.29
CA PRO A 196 14.96 -7.63 -6.55
C PRO A 196 14.96 -9.16 -6.71
N LEU A 197 16.08 -9.74 -7.16
CA LEU A 197 16.21 -11.19 -7.33
C LEU A 197 16.24 -11.93 -6.00
N THR A 198 16.72 -11.28 -4.93
CA THR A 198 16.79 -11.89 -3.60
C THR A 198 15.47 -11.86 -2.85
N VAL A 199 14.56 -10.95 -3.19
CA VAL A 199 13.25 -10.82 -2.52
C VAL A 199 12.44 -12.10 -2.70
N GLY A 200 11.97 -12.70 -1.59
CA GLY A 200 11.26 -13.97 -1.55
C GLY A 200 12.15 -15.23 -1.56
N THR A 201 13.45 -15.11 -1.86
CA THR A 201 14.38 -16.25 -1.76
C THR A 201 14.78 -16.51 -0.31
N LEU A 202 15.32 -17.69 -0.05
CA LEU A 202 15.83 -18.04 1.27
C LEU A 202 17.11 -17.23 1.56
N GLY A 203 17.06 -16.39 2.58
CA GLY A 203 18.21 -15.69 3.09
C GLY A 203 19.16 -16.58 3.89
N ARG A 204 20.30 -16.03 4.33
CA ARG A 204 21.33 -16.76 5.12
C ARG A 204 20.79 -17.38 6.42
N ASN A 205 19.68 -16.88 6.94
CA ASN A 205 19.00 -17.37 8.14
C ASN A 205 17.94 -18.45 7.85
N GLY A 206 17.86 -18.95 6.60
CA GLY A 206 16.87 -19.95 6.16
C GLY A 206 15.43 -19.44 6.08
N LYS A 207 15.20 -18.12 6.19
CA LYS A 207 13.88 -17.49 6.07
C LYS A 207 13.78 -16.69 4.76
N PRO A 208 12.60 -16.56 4.16
CA PRO A 208 12.41 -15.72 2.98
C PRO A 208 12.82 -14.27 3.25
N VAL A 209 13.52 -13.68 2.29
CA VAL A 209 13.85 -12.24 2.31
C VAL A 209 12.57 -11.47 2.07
N LYS A 210 12.15 -10.70 3.08
CA LYS A 210 10.94 -9.86 3.05
C LYS A 210 11.33 -8.40 3.05
N VAL A 211 10.51 -7.59 2.38
CA VAL A 211 10.66 -6.14 2.37
C VAL A 211 9.52 -5.50 3.15
N ASP A 212 9.88 -4.59 4.03
CA ASP A 212 8.97 -3.79 4.82
C ASP A 212 9.00 -2.34 4.34
N LEU A 213 7.82 -1.76 4.06
CA LEU A 213 7.70 -0.42 3.51
C LEU A 213 8.36 0.62 4.42
N ASP A 214 8.05 0.56 5.72
CA ASP A 214 8.49 1.55 6.69
C ASP A 214 10.01 1.49 6.89
N ARG A 215 10.56 0.28 6.97
CA ARG A 215 11.96 0.05 7.31
C ARG A 215 12.92 0.27 6.15
N GLN A 216 12.55 -0.16 4.96
CA GLN A 216 13.42 -0.09 3.79
C GLN A 216 13.11 1.10 2.89
N ILE A 217 11.87 1.25 2.46
CA ILE A 217 11.48 2.30 1.52
C ILE A 217 11.38 3.64 2.25
N GLY A 218 10.74 3.69 3.42
CA GLY A 218 10.63 4.90 4.22
C GLY A 218 12.00 5.48 4.59
N ARG A 219 12.93 4.64 5.04
CA ARG A 219 14.31 5.07 5.35
C ARG A 219 15.10 5.50 4.12
N ALA A 220 14.92 4.87 2.98
CA ALA A 220 15.57 5.27 1.73
C ALA A 220 15.11 6.65 1.28
N SER A 221 13.81 6.98 1.43
CA SER A 221 13.26 8.29 1.08
C SER A 221 13.71 9.42 2.01
N CYS A 222 14.00 9.12 3.29
CA CYS A 222 14.45 10.11 4.28
C CYS A 222 15.95 10.45 4.17
N ARG A 223 16.77 9.61 3.51
CA ARG A 223 18.23 9.78 3.43
C ARG A 223 18.70 10.90 2.49
N GLU A 224 17.83 11.52 1.73
CA GLU A 224 18.19 12.58 0.76
C GLU A 224 18.35 13.99 1.34
N ARG A 225 18.31 14.15 2.66
CA ARG A 225 18.50 15.44 3.30
C ARG A 225 19.74 15.44 4.19
N VAL A 226 20.87 15.49 3.56
CA VAL A 226 22.13 15.97 4.14
C VAL A 226 22.58 17.19 3.37
#